data_583faac3e50023fc613ee599dffdfe2a
#
_entry.id   583faac3e50023fc613ee599dffdfe2a
#
_cell.length_a   1.000
_cell.length_b   1.000
_cell.length_c   1.000
_cell.angle_alpha   90.00
_cell.angle_beta   90.00
_cell.angle_gamma   90.00
#
_symmetry.space_group_name_H-M   'P 1'
#
loop_
_entity.id
_entity.type
_entity.pdbx_description
1 polymer ?
#
loop_
_entity_poly.entity_id
_entity_poly.type
_entity_poly.pdbx_seq_one_letter_code
_entity_poly.pdbx_strand_id
1 'polypeptide(L)'
;LGFNYAPRNYYIQNENRRVTFVNAGPEYYGNIQIGIPNVFQSYFEYSQVKLGLTVRKLWGAIGRTRINGEVNALFGVVPSPLQTVYVGNQSFIYNTQAYNQMRIFEFVSDRSISGTFEHHFNGFLLNRVPLIKKLKWRSIVGAKVIFGSLDSANYKLIPKEYNGVQISTFKALDNGPY
;
A
#
# COMPACT_ATOMS: atom_id res chain seq x y z
N LEU A 1 7.23 15.86 -5.18
CA LEU A 1 7.99 16.13 -3.96
C LEU A 1 7.62 15.11 -2.90
N GLY A 2 8.62 14.45 -2.27
CA GLY A 2 8.34 13.47 -1.24
C GLY A 2 9.24 13.69 -0.01
N PHE A 3 8.75 13.23 1.15
CA PHE A 3 9.52 13.21 2.39
C PHE A 3 9.35 11.87 3.10
N ASN A 4 10.36 11.49 3.88
CA ASN A 4 10.31 10.38 4.79
C ASN A 4 10.96 10.81 6.12
N TYR A 5 10.22 10.66 7.21
CA TYR A 5 10.67 11.05 8.54
C TYR A 5 10.54 9.89 9.52
N ALA A 6 11.66 9.48 10.09
CA ALA A 6 11.72 8.39 11.05
C ALA A 6 12.50 8.83 12.30
N PRO A 7 11.83 9.30 13.36
CA PRO A 7 12.45 9.97 14.51
C PRO A 7 13.34 9.06 15.37
N ARG A 8 13.25 7.74 15.23
CA ARG A 8 14.01 6.76 16.03
C ARG A 8 14.81 5.80 15.16
N ASN A 9 15.52 6.34 14.17
CA ASN A 9 16.46 5.55 13.39
C ASN A 9 17.80 5.44 14.13
N TYR A 10 18.16 4.23 14.55
CA TYR A 10 19.50 3.93 14.99
C TYR A 10 20.36 3.58 13.77
N TYR A 11 21.51 4.21 13.64
CA TYR A 11 22.46 3.91 12.58
C TYR A 11 23.86 3.73 13.17
N ILE A 12 24.62 2.85 12.57
CA ILE A 12 26.07 2.79 12.76
C ILE A 12 26.70 3.44 11.55
N GLN A 13 27.54 4.41 11.79
CA GLN A 13 28.35 5.05 10.77
C GLN A 13 29.75 4.45 10.82
N ASN A 14 30.16 3.80 9.76
CA ASN A 14 31.53 3.46 9.47
C ASN A 14 32.05 4.43 8.41
N GLU A 15 33.36 4.68 8.32
CA GLU A 15 33.98 5.77 7.53
C GLU A 15 33.31 6.17 6.23
N ASN A 16 32.80 5.21 5.44
CA ASN A 16 32.15 5.47 4.14
C ASN A 16 30.72 4.91 4.00
N ARG A 17 30.16 4.31 5.06
CA ARG A 17 28.81 3.71 5.00
C ARG A 17 28.00 4.01 6.26
N ARG A 18 26.76 4.42 6.04
CA ARG A 18 25.76 4.51 7.10
C ARG A 18 24.83 3.29 6.97
N VAL A 19 24.85 2.41 7.98
CA VAL A 19 23.95 1.25 8.05
C VAL A 19 22.87 1.55 9.08
N THR A 20 21.61 1.62 8.62
CA THR A 20 20.47 1.83 9.50
C THR A 20 20.04 0.50 10.10
N PHE A 21 20.05 0.40 11.42
CA PHE A 21 19.45 -0.72 12.15
C PHE A 21 17.94 -0.49 12.30
N VAL A 22 17.21 -1.59 12.52
CA VAL A 22 15.76 -1.67 12.60
C VAL A 22 15.14 -0.42 13.22
N ASN A 23 14.27 0.25 12.48
CA ASN A 23 13.44 1.33 13.00
C ASN A 23 12.59 0.84 14.16
N ALA A 24 12.89 1.31 15.36
CA ALA A 24 12.10 1.01 16.56
C ALA A 24 10.93 1.98 16.75
N GLY A 25 10.77 2.95 15.87
CA GLY A 25 9.78 4.01 15.95
C GLY A 25 8.82 4.07 14.77
N PRO A 26 7.88 5.01 14.80
CA PRO A 26 7.01 5.28 13.67
C PRO A 26 7.80 5.91 12.51
N GLU A 27 7.45 5.53 11.30
CA GLU A 27 7.93 6.14 10.05
C GLU A 27 6.76 6.88 9.41
N TYR A 28 6.95 8.15 9.14
CA TYR A 28 6.01 8.99 8.42
C TYR A 28 6.53 9.22 7.01
N TYR A 29 5.70 9.05 6.03
CA TYR A 29 6.06 9.37 4.64
C TYR A 29 4.96 10.15 3.97
N GLY A 30 5.35 10.98 3.03
CA GLY A 30 4.42 11.76 2.24
C GLY A 30 4.97 12.02 0.85
N ASN A 31 4.06 12.11 -0.10
CA ASN A 31 4.36 12.45 -1.48
C ASN A 31 3.31 13.42 -2.00
N ILE A 32 3.77 14.50 -2.64
CA ILE A 32 2.93 15.47 -3.33
C ILE A 32 3.35 15.48 -4.79
N GLN A 33 2.41 15.25 -5.68
CA GLN A 33 2.57 15.32 -7.13
C GLN A 33 1.64 16.40 -7.67
N ILE A 34 2.17 17.25 -8.55
CA ILE A 34 1.41 18.31 -9.20
C ILE A 34 1.65 18.18 -10.70
N GLY A 35 0.59 18.00 -11.45
CA GLY A 35 0.58 18.07 -12.90
C GLY A 35 0.21 19.50 -13.33
N ILE A 36 1.10 20.14 -14.09
CA ILE A 36 0.88 21.50 -14.60
C ILE A 36 0.60 21.37 -16.10
N PRO A 37 -0.55 21.86 -16.60
CA PRO A 37 -0.86 21.80 -18.01
C PRO A 37 0.12 22.62 -18.83
N ASN A 38 0.38 22.20 -20.07
CA ASN A 38 1.28 22.84 -21.04
C ASN A 38 2.77 22.89 -20.65
N VAL A 39 3.17 22.20 -19.58
CA VAL A 39 4.59 22.01 -19.23
C VAL A 39 5.02 20.62 -19.66
N PHE A 40 6.11 20.49 -20.43
CA PHE A 40 6.61 19.22 -20.99
C PHE A 40 5.53 18.39 -21.69
N GLN A 41 4.65 19.02 -22.45
CA GLN A 41 3.52 18.38 -23.16
C GLN A 41 2.50 17.71 -22.23
N SER A 42 2.42 18.10 -20.96
CA SER A 42 1.36 17.65 -20.06
C SER A 42 0.02 18.25 -20.47
N TYR A 43 -1.02 17.42 -20.58
CA TYR A 43 -2.38 17.85 -20.89
C TYR A 43 -3.27 17.98 -19.66
N PHE A 44 -2.82 17.45 -18.51
CA PHE A 44 -3.65 17.30 -17.33
C PHE A 44 -3.19 18.21 -16.20
N GLU A 45 -4.18 18.89 -15.59
CA GLU A 45 -4.00 19.63 -14.35
C GLU A 45 -4.50 18.76 -13.20
N TYR A 46 -3.62 18.41 -12.29
CA TYR A 46 -3.98 17.63 -11.12
C TYR A 46 -3.02 17.86 -9.96
N SER A 47 -3.51 17.59 -8.76
CA SER A 47 -2.66 17.46 -7.60
C SER A 47 -2.99 16.17 -6.85
N GLN A 48 -1.96 15.43 -6.45
CA GLN A 48 -2.10 14.22 -5.66
C GLN A 48 -1.29 14.33 -4.39
N VAL A 49 -1.91 14.01 -3.27
CA VAL A 49 -1.27 13.97 -1.95
C VAL A 49 -1.42 12.55 -1.40
N LYS A 50 -0.28 11.95 -1.05
CA LYS A 50 -0.22 10.68 -0.33
C LYS A 50 0.48 10.89 0.99
N LEU A 51 -0.14 10.45 2.08
CA LEU A 51 0.44 10.48 3.42
C LEU A 51 0.33 9.10 4.03
N GLY A 52 1.39 8.64 4.66
CA GLY A 52 1.39 7.33 5.29
C GLY A 52 2.20 7.29 6.58
N LEU A 53 1.83 6.31 7.39
CA LEU A 53 2.44 6.01 8.67
C LEU A 53 2.71 4.50 8.76
N THR A 54 3.93 4.14 9.08
CA THR A 54 4.29 2.75 9.40
C THR A 54 4.79 2.67 10.83
N VAL A 55 4.19 1.80 11.62
CA VAL A 55 4.63 1.50 12.98
C VAL A 55 5.08 0.05 13.05
N ARG A 56 6.28 -0.17 13.61
CA ARG A 56 6.82 -1.51 13.87
C ARG A 56 7.07 -1.65 15.36
N LYS A 57 6.56 -2.72 15.96
CA LYS A 57 6.75 -3.00 17.38
C LYS A 57 7.21 -4.44 17.59
N LEU A 58 8.28 -4.58 18.36
CA LEU A 58 8.76 -5.88 18.83
C LEU A 58 8.16 -6.18 20.19
N TRP A 59 7.62 -7.38 20.35
CA TRP A 59 6.97 -7.89 21.56
C TRP A 59 7.79 -9.01 22.22
N GLY A 60 9.10 -8.98 22.03
CA GLY A 60 10.01 -10.01 22.53
C GLY A 60 9.68 -11.40 21.99
N ALA A 61 9.40 -12.35 22.86
CA ALA A 61 9.12 -13.74 22.50
C ALA A 61 7.81 -13.91 21.70
N ILE A 62 6.85 -13.02 21.88
CA ILE A 62 5.56 -13.09 21.18
C ILE A 62 5.69 -12.77 19.69
N GLY A 63 6.72 -11.99 19.31
CA GLY A 63 6.97 -11.69 17.92
C GLY A 63 7.04 -10.20 17.59
N ARG A 64 6.62 -9.85 16.39
CA ARG A 64 6.65 -8.46 15.88
C ARG A 64 5.35 -8.11 15.19
N THR A 65 4.88 -6.89 15.44
CA THR A 65 3.72 -6.30 14.76
C THR A 65 4.19 -5.20 13.82
N ARG A 66 3.57 -5.15 12.65
CA ARG A 66 3.66 -4.04 11.70
C ARG A 66 2.27 -3.51 11.41
N ILE A 67 2.09 -2.22 11.57
CA ILE A 67 0.85 -1.51 11.21
C ILE A 67 1.24 -0.46 10.18
N ASN A 68 0.51 -0.40 9.08
CA ASN A 68 0.66 0.63 8.07
C ASN A 68 -0.70 1.26 7.79
N GLY A 69 -0.74 2.59 7.78
CA GLY A 69 -1.89 3.38 7.39
C GLY A 69 -1.50 4.35 6.28
N GLU A 70 -2.32 4.48 5.26
CA GLU A 70 -2.08 5.40 4.15
C GLU A 70 -3.37 6.12 3.77
N VAL A 71 -3.25 7.41 3.51
CA VAL A 71 -4.30 8.27 2.95
C VAL A 71 -3.81 8.81 1.62
N ASN A 72 -4.64 8.70 0.61
CA ASN A 72 -4.40 9.25 -0.72
C ASN A 72 -5.57 10.13 -1.14
N ALA A 73 -5.27 11.29 -1.71
CA ALA A 73 -6.24 12.19 -2.30
C ALA A 73 -5.70 12.77 -3.61
N LEU A 74 -6.45 12.57 -4.67
CA LEU A 74 -6.19 13.11 -6.00
C LEU A 74 -7.29 14.14 -6.31
N PHE A 75 -6.87 15.31 -6.76
CA PHE A 75 -7.72 16.41 -7.17
C PHE A 75 -7.44 16.71 -8.64
N GLY A 76 -8.48 16.82 -9.44
CA GLY A 76 -8.40 17.05 -10.89
C GLY A 76 -9.03 15.89 -11.67
N VAL A 77 -9.24 16.12 -12.96
CA VAL A 77 -9.80 15.15 -13.88
C VAL A 77 -8.68 14.53 -14.69
N VAL A 78 -8.42 13.24 -14.45
CA VAL A 78 -7.28 12.52 -15.02
C VAL A 78 -7.67 11.15 -15.55
N PRO A 79 -7.00 10.66 -16.60
CA PRO A 79 -7.23 9.31 -17.11
C PRO A 79 -6.79 8.25 -16.09
N SER A 80 -7.32 7.03 -16.23
CA SER A 80 -7.09 5.91 -15.32
C SER A 80 -5.62 5.61 -14.98
N PRO A 81 -4.62 5.77 -15.85
CA PRO A 81 -3.23 5.54 -15.48
C PRO A 81 -2.66 6.51 -14.44
N LEU A 82 -3.27 7.70 -14.28
CA LEU A 82 -2.88 8.70 -13.29
C LEU A 82 -3.69 8.58 -11.98
N GLN A 83 -4.78 7.82 -11.98
CA GLN A 83 -5.56 7.51 -10.79
C GLN A 83 -4.82 6.52 -9.90
N THR A 84 -5.26 6.39 -8.66
CA THR A 84 -4.68 5.40 -7.75
C THR A 84 -5.25 4.03 -8.04
N VAL A 85 -4.38 3.13 -8.51
CA VAL A 85 -4.70 1.74 -8.81
C VAL A 85 -4.18 0.85 -7.69
N TYR A 86 -5.00 -0.09 -7.23
CA TYR A 86 -4.64 -1.01 -6.16
C TYR A 86 -4.08 -2.31 -6.71
N VAL A 87 -3.01 -2.77 -6.07
CA VAL A 87 -2.34 -4.00 -6.47
C VAL A 87 -3.12 -5.18 -5.90
N GLY A 88 -3.83 -5.89 -6.77
CA GLY A 88 -4.46 -7.17 -6.45
C GLY A 88 -3.48 -8.34 -6.58
N ASN A 89 -3.92 -9.54 -6.18
CA ASN A 89 -3.15 -10.77 -6.32
C ASN A 89 -3.99 -11.85 -6.97
N GLN A 90 -3.54 -12.35 -8.11
CA GLN A 90 -4.18 -13.48 -8.81
C GLN A 90 -3.37 -14.78 -8.69
N SER A 91 -2.27 -14.76 -7.94
CA SER A 91 -1.49 -15.97 -7.68
C SER A 91 -2.04 -16.72 -6.46
N PHE A 92 -1.76 -18.00 -6.39
CA PHE A 92 -2.06 -18.83 -5.19
C PHE A 92 -1.09 -18.55 -4.02
N ILE A 93 -0.03 -17.77 -4.26
CA ILE A 93 0.94 -17.41 -3.22
C ILE A 93 0.50 -16.10 -2.57
N TYR A 94 0.43 -16.11 -1.24
CA TYR A 94 0.13 -14.90 -0.47
C TYR A 94 1.19 -13.82 -0.69
N ASN A 95 0.73 -12.63 -1.09
CA ASN A 95 1.59 -11.45 -1.24
C ASN A 95 1.27 -10.44 -0.13
N THR A 96 2.28 -10.09 0.67
CA THR A 96 2.15 -9.13 1.77
C THR A 96 1.88 -7.71 1.30
N GLN A 97 2.25 -7.36 0.07
CA GLN A 97 2.08 -6.01 -0.49
C GLN A 97 0.78 -5.82 -1.28
N ALA A 98 0.13 -6.92 -1.69
CA ALA A 98 -1.08 -6.88 -2.49
C ALA A 98 -2.33 -7.17 -1.67
N TYR A 99 -3.48 -6.74 -2.16
CA TYR A 99 -4.80 -7.14 -1.67
C TYR A 99 -5.14 -8.52 -2.27
N ASN A 100 -4.99 -9.57 -1.47
CA ASN A 100 -5.03 -10.95 -1.97
C ASN A 100 -6.42 -11.44 -2.39
N GLN A 101 -7.47 -10.67 -2.13
CA GLN A 101 -8.85 -10.94 -2.56
C GLN A 101 -9.28 -10.10 -3.76
N MET A 102 -8.43 -9.18 -4.23
CA MET A 102 -8.68 -8.36 -5.39
C MET A 102 -7.95 -8.92 -6.61
N ARG A 103 -8.53 -8.75 -7.78
CA ARG A 103 -7.85 -9.00 -9.06
C ARG A 103 -6.83 -7.90 -9.34
N ILE A 104 -5.84 -8.20 -10.16
CA ILE A 104 -4.87 -7.21 -10.62
C ILE A 104 -5.63 -6.10 -11.38
N PHE A 105 -5.39 -4.84 -10.99
CA PHE A 105 -6.02 -3.66 -11.59
C PHE A 105 -7.56 -3.65 -11.53
N GLU A 106 -8.17 -4.29 -10.53
CA GLU A 106 -9.63 -4.33 -10.41
C GLU A 106 -10.23 -2.99 -9.99
N PHE A 107 -9.59 -2.29 -9.05
CA PHE A 107 -10.12 -1.08 -8.46
C PHE A 107 -9.23 0.13 -8.65
N VAL A 108 -9.88 1.28 -8.84
CA VAL A 108 -9.26 2.61 -8.88
C VAL A 108 -10.03 3.57 -7.96
N SER A 109 -9.34 4.58 -7.47
CA SER A 109 -9.95 5.65 -6.70
C SER A 109 -9.21 6.97 -6.85
N ASP A 110 -9.89 8.06 -6.55
CA ASP A 110 -9.31 9.39 -6.39
C ASP A 110 -8.92 9.63 -4.93
N ARG A 111 -9.76 9.18 -4.01
CA ARG A 111 -9.54 9.33 -2.57
C ARG A 111 -9.63 7.97 -1.92
N SER A 112 -8.69 7.69 -1.02
CA SER A 112 -8.71 6.45 -0.28
C SER A 112 -8.02 6.57 1.06
N ILE A 113 -8.46 5.71 1.96
CA ILE A 113 -7.77 5.41 3.21
C ILE A 113 -7.59 3.91 3.30
N SER A 114 -6.38 3.49 3.59
CA SER A 114 -6.05 2.07 3.72
C SER A 114 -5.31 1.78 5.01
N GLY A 115 -5.54 0.58 5.52
CA GLY A 115 -4.88 0.06 6.72
C GLY A 115 -4.37 -1.35 6.49
N THR A 116 -3.16 -1.63 6.97
CA THR A 116 -2.59 -2.98 6.98
C THR A 116 -2.10 -3.30 8.37
N PHE A 117 -2.46 -4.46 8.87
CA PHE A 117 -1.98 -5.03 10.12
C PHE A 117 -1.32 -6.37 9.82
N GLU A 118 -0.11 -6.59 10.32
CA GLU A 118 0.59 -7.87 10.24
C GLU A 118 1.23 -8.18 11.59
N HIS A 119 1.04 -9.40 12.08
CA HIS A 119 1.72 -9.91 13.25
C HIS A 119 2.43 -11.22 12.94
N HIS A 120 3.74 -11.23 13.17
CA HIS A 120 4.61 -12.39 12.99
C HIS A 120 4.93 -12.99 14.36
N PHE A 121 4.41 -14.17 14.65
CA PHE A 121 4.59 -14.87 15.94
C PHE A 121 5.98 -15.50 16.12
N ASN A 122 6.85 -15.47 15.11
CA ASN A 122 8.24 -15.99 15.15
C ASN A 122 8.43 -17.45 15.60
N GLY A 123 7.46 -18.13 16.04
CA GLY A 123 7.54 -19.47 16.61
C GLY A 123 6.94 -19.56 18.01
N PHE A 124 6.44 -18.46 18.55
CA PHE A 124 5.77 -18.44 19.85
C PHE A 124 4.65 -19.46 19.94
N LEU A 125 3.83 -19.62 18.90
CA LEU A 125 2.76 -20.59 18.84
C LEU A 125 3.26 -21.98 18.45
N LEU A 126 3.95 -22.10 17.31
CA LEU A 126 4.24 -23.38 16.67
C LEU A 126 5.39 -24.15 17.31
N ASN A 127 6.34 -23.47 17.97
CA ASN A 127 7.43 -24.14 18.66
C ASN A 127 6.99 -24.86 19.94
N ARG A 128 5.76 -24.66 20.42
CA ARG A 128 5.19 -25.37 21.57
C ARG A 128 4.74 -26.79 21.23
N VAL A 129 4.50 -27.06 19.94
CA VAL A 129 4.09 -28.40 19.48
C VAL A 129 5.35 -29.17 19.04
N PRO A 130 5.69 -30.30 19.69
CA PRO A 130 6.98 -30.99 19.47
C PRO A 130 7.25 -31.38 18.03
N LEU A 131 6.23 -31.87 17.31
CA LEU A 131 6.34 -32.28 15.90
C LEU A 131 6.54 -31.06 14.97
N ILE A 132 5.76 -29.98 15.19
CA ILE A 132 5.79 -28.77 14.36
C ILE A 132 7.09 -27.98 14.59
N LYS A 133 7.64 -28.01 15.80
CA LYS A 133 8.93 -27.38 16.12
C LYS A 133 10.05 -27.84 15.17
N LYS A 134 10.06 -29.11 14.77
CA LYS A 134 11.07 -29.67 13.86
C LYS A 134 10.95 -29.06 12.44
N LEU A 135 9.74 -28.67 12.02
CA LEU A 135 9.49 -28.07 10.70
C LEU A 135 9.91 -26.60 10.62
N LYS A 136 10.24 -25.94 11.74
CA LYS A 136 10.65 -24.53 11.84
C LYS A 136 9.62 -23.56 11.21
N TRP A 137 8.35 -23.93 11.18
CA TRP A 137 7.29 -23.09 10.63
C TRP A 137 7.09 -21.81 11.47
N ARG A 138 6.67 -20.76 10.81
CA ARG A 138 6.38 -19.46 11.41
C ARG A 138 4.95 -19.06 11.08
N SER A 139 4.20 -18.64 12.09
CA SER A 139 2.84 -18.15 11.90
C SER A 139 2.82 -16.64 11.71
N ILE A 140 2.03 -16.21 10.72
CA ILE A 140 1.78 -14.80 10.42
C ILE A 140 0.27 -14.63 10.37
N VAL A 141 -0.23 -13.59 11.03
CA VAL A 141 -1.62 -13.15 10.91
C VAL A 141 -1.60 -11.74 10.33
N GLY A 142 -2.43 -11.52 9.31
CA GLY A 142 -2.53 -10.24 8.65
C GLY A 142 -3.96 -9.89 8.30
N ALA A 143 -4.27 -8.60 8.33
CA ALA A 143 -5.51 -8.03 7.87
C ALA A 143 -5.21 -6.75 7.07
N LYS A 144 -5.96 -6.54 6.00
CA LYS A 144 -5.88 -5.34 5.17
C LYS A 144 -7.28 -4.83 4.93
N VAL A 145 -7.44 -3.54 4.99
CA VAL A 145 -8.70 -2.86 4.74
C VAL A 145 -8.44 -1.62 3.89
N ILE A 146 -9.36 -1.35 2.99
CA ILE A 146 -9.32 -0.15 2.17
C ILE A 146 -10.73 0.39 1.98
N PHE A 147 -10.84 1.71 2.07
CA PHE A 147 -12.02 2.48 1.71
C PHE A 147 -11.61 3.51 0.66
N GLY A 148 -12.44 3.75 -0.31
CA GLY A 148 -12.14 4.73 -1.34
C GLY A 148 -13.40 5.33 -1.93
N SER A 149 -13.17 6.31 -2.79
CA SER A 149 -14.20 6.92 -3.63
C SER A 149 -13.59 7.31 -4.98
N LEU A 150 -14.42 7.35 -6.00
CA LEU A 150 -14.05 7.80 -7.33
C LEU A 150 -15.05 8.84 -7.81
N ASP A 151 -14.58 10.01 -8.19
CA ASP A 151 -15.40 11.07 -8.74
C ASP A 151 -16.03 10.61 -10.08
N SER A 152 -17.27 10.99 -10.31
CA SER A 152 -18.01 10.68 -11.52
C SER A 152 -17.33 11.21 -12.80
N ALA A 153 -16.62 12.33 -12.73
CA ALA A 153 -15.85 12.87 -13.83
C ALA A 153 -14.69 11.94 -14.23
N ASN A 154 -13.96 11.42 -13.27
CA ASN A 154 -12.86 10.48 -13.47
C ASN A 154 -13.37 9.08 -13.86
N TYR A 155 -14.51 8.66 -13.34
CA TYR A 155 -15.15 7.41 -13.73
C TYR A 155 -15.51 7.36 -15.22
N LYS A 156 -15.96 8.47 -15.79
CA LYS A 156 -16.27 8.59 -17.22
C LYS A 156 -15.07 8.42 -18.14
N LEU A 157 -13.86 8.69 -17.64
CA LEU A 157 -12.61 8.55 -18.40
C LEU A 157 -12.06 7.12 -18.38
N ILE A 158 -12.69 6.19 -17.64
CA ILE A 158 -12.28 4.79 -17.67
C ILE A 158 -12.69 4.18 -19.01
N PRO A 159 -11.73 3.65 -19.78
CA PRO A 159 -12.04 3.09 -21.09
C PRO A 159 -12.85 1.81 -20.92
N LYS A 160 -14.01 1.72 -21.57
CA LYS A 160 -14.91 0.55 -21.53
C LYS A 160 -14.72 -0.36 -22.72
N GLU A 161 -14.19 0.18 -23.80
CA GLU A 161 -14.02 -0.50 -25.07
C GLU A 161 -12.72 -0.07 -25.76
N TYR A 162 -12.06 -0.99 -26.42
CA TYR A 162 -10.91 -0.74 -27.26
C TYR A 162 -11.04 -1.53 -28.58
N ASN A 163 -11.08 -0.83 -29.70
CA ASN A 163 -11.24 -1.42 -31.05
C ASN A 163 -12.44 -2.37 -31.18
N GLY A 164 -13.60 -2.01 -30.59
CA GLY A 164 -14.81 -2.84 -30.65
C GLY A 164 -14.84 -4.03 -29.70
N VAL A 165 -13.80 -4.20 -28.88
CA VAL A 165 -13.72 -5.25 -27.86
C VAL A 165 -13.97 -4.64 -26.48
N GLN A 166 -14.96 -5.18 -25.77
CA GLN A 166 -15.16 -4.79 -24.37
C GLN A 166 -13.97 -5.23 -23.52
N ILE A 167 -13.31 -4.26 -22.90
CA ILE A 167 -12.23 -4.52 -21.96
C ILE A 167 -12.78 -4.65 -20.55
N SER A 168 -12.19 -5.58 -19.78
CA SER A 168 -12.44 -5.65 -18.33
C SER A 168 -11.96 -4.36 -17.70
N THR A 169 -12.90 -3.49 -17.36
CA THR A 169 -12.62 -2.15 -16.87
C THR A 169 -12.38 -2.14 -15.38
N PHE A 170 -11.62 -1.15 -14.94
CA PHE A 170 -11.49 -0.82 -13.52
C PHE A 170 -12.87 -0.54 -12.91
N LYS A 171 -13.06 -1.00 -11.68
CA LYS A 171 -14.23 -0.68 -10.86
C LYS A 171 -13.88 0.50 -9.94
N ALA A 172 -14.87 1.34 -9.68
CA ALA A 172 -14.75 2.34 -8.64
C ALA A 172 -14.68 1.67 -7.26
N LEU A 173 -13.80 2.16 -6.39
CA LEU A 173 -13.72 1.70 -5.01
C LEU A 173 -14.68 2.57 -4.15
N ASP A 174 -15.99 2.39 -4.30
CA ASP A 174 -17.01 3.26 -3.70
C ASP A 174 -18.07 2.53 -2.85
N ASN A 175 -18.03 1.20 -2.79
CA ASN A 175 -19.10 0.38 -2.19
C ASN A 175 -18.70 -0.31 -0.88
N GLY A 176 -17.95 0.36 -0.02
CA GLY A 176 -17.64 -0.14 1.32
C GLY A 176 -16.18 -0.60 1.50
N PRO A 177 -15.89 -1.24 2.62
CA PRO A 177 -14.55 -1.73 2.92
C PRO A 177 -14.21 -2.98 2.12
N TYR A 178 -12.96 -3.06 1.69
CA TYR A 178 -12.37 -4.23 1.06
C TYR A 178 -11.13 -4.69 1.81
#